data_8f96c1b7824254b0ca85eeb9b6ca2436
#
_entry.id   8f96c1b7824254b0ca85eeb9b6ca2436
#
_cell.length_a   1.000
_cell.length_b   1.000
_cell.length_c   1.000
_cell.angle_alpha   90.00
_cell.angle_beta   90.00
_cell.angle_gamma   90.00
#
_symmetry.space_group_name_H-M   'P 1'
#
loop_
_entity.id
_entity.type
_entity.pdbx_description
1 polymer ?
#
loop_
_entity_poly.entity_id
_entity_poly.type
_entity_poly.pdbx_seq_one_letter_code
_entity_poly.pdbx_strand_id
1 'polypeptide(L)'
;MILFRQAMGQMIPCQAETVLGDVHGNLFGRVPSPGTRPRDVYPRRRRRPAACASCHSKGTRLISDLRSIRLFKRGLTRALIVLLPFVLTLSGCMQTVDRALDAKEADGASIAGYGEIRTYVDARLDEAPRDVRNWAPTAGRNGINALMISGGGAGGAFSVGVLSAWSAAKTRPRFDVVTGVSTGALIAPYAFLGSAYDDTLLDLYTSGIAQELVRTKGVVGLFGSSLLRAGPLRQMIARFVTPAILRQVAAEHRKGRRLFILTTNLDSQRAVVWNMGAIADSGRPDALKLFQDILTASASIPGVYPAVMIKAESGGRHFEEMHSDGGSASQVLMLPQAFLASSSHLPPSKGKSVNFYVIVNNALMPEFATTPDKTLPVIMRAYSIFVKSQTQSALTALYNYTRLTGARFHVAAIDAQVPYSMFDPFNTNYMRAVYNLGYAEFVAGTLWKDKPVFR
;
A
#
# COMPACT_ATOMS: atom_id res chain seq x y z
N MET A 1 -27.06 0.23 0.46
CA MET A 1 -27.43 1.27 1.42
C MET A 1 -28.91 1.69 1.44
N ILE A 2 -29.75 1.34 0.50
CA ILE A 2 -31.16 1.08 0.86
C ILE A 2 -31.19 -0.04 1.91
N LEU A 3 -30.27 -0.98 1.82
CA LEU A 3 -29.90 -1.96 2.85
C LEU A 3 -29.35 -1.32 4.16
N PHE A 4 -28.75 -0.14 4.13
CA PHE A 4 -28.17 0.56 5.27
C PHE A 4 -29.21 1.17 6.22
N ARG A 5 -30.27 1.74 5.67
CA ARG A 5 -31.31 2.40 6.47
C ARG A 5 -32.30 1.43 7.12
N GLN A 6 -32.51 0.24 6.55
CA GLN A 6 -33.39 -0.78 7.17
C GLN A 6 -32.73 -1.51 8.35
N ALA A 7 -31.39 -1.56 8.40
CA ALA A 7 -30.69 -2.15 9.55
C ALA A 7 -30.61 -1.20 10.76
N MET A 8 -30.64 0.10 10.54
CA MET A 8 -30.55 1.09 11.64
C MET A 8 -31.91 1.39 12.33
N GLY A 9 -33.04 0.98 11.75
CA GLY A 9 -34.38 1.27 12.29
C GLY A 9 -34.92 0.29 13.34
N GLN A 10 -34.19 -0.76 13.70
CA GLN A 10 -34.69 -1.81 14.60
C GLN A 10 -33.70 -2.23 15.71
N MET A 11 -32.85 -1.34 16.19
CA MET A 11 -32.10 -1.61 17.42
C MET A 11 -32.88 -1.09 18.64
N ILE A 12 -33.66 -1.97 19.26
CA ILE A 12 -34.18 -1.82 20.62
C ILE A 12 -33.07 -2.27 21.58
N PRO A 13 -32.77 -1.51 22.65
CA PRO A 13 -31.70 -1.89 23.60
C PRO A 13 -32.16 -3.11 24.41
N CYS A 14 -31.44 -4.21 24.30
CA CYS A 14 -31.59 -5.33 25.22
C CYS A 14 -30.70 -5.10 26.45
N GLN A 15 -31.38 -5.08 27.61
CA GLN A 15 -30.76 -4.91 28.93
C GLN A 15 -29.80 -6.07 29.24
N ALA A 16 -28.66 -5.70 29.80
CA ALA A 16 -27.69 -6.63 30.35
C ALA A 16 -28.23 -7.22 31.64
N GLU A 17 -28.52 -8.52 31.66
CA GLU A 17 -28.62 -9.30 32.89
C GLU A 17 -27.35 -10.12 33.09
N THR A 18 -26.75 -9.85 34.22
CA THR A 18 -25.57 -10.50 34.77
C THR A 18 -25.91 -11.91 35.20
N VAL A 19 -25.26 -12.94 34.65
CA VAL A 19 -25.19 -14.26 35.27
C VAL A 19 -23.72 -14.62 35.46
N LEU A 20 -23.29 -14.50 36.71
CA LEU A 20 -22.07 -15.11 37.25
C LEU A 20 -22.33 -16.62 37.45
N GLY A 21 -21.53 -17.45 36.83
CA GLY A 21 -21.48 -18.87 37.06
C GLY A 21 -20.06 -19.39 37.04
N ASP A 22 -19.56 -19.71 38.22
CA ASP A 22 -18.25 -20.33 38.47
C ASP A 22 -18.13 -21.68 37.74
N VAL A 23 -17.01 -21.90 37.06
CA VAL A 23 -16.46 -23.25 36.85
C VAL A 23 -14.93 -23.18 37.06
N HIS A 24 -14.53 -23.57 38.26
CA HIS A 24 -13.17 -24.03 38.56
C HIS A 24 -12.99 -25.45 38.00
N GLY A 25 -11.91 -25.68 37.28
CA GLY A 25 -11.53 -27.01 36.80
C GLY A 25 -10.08 -27.04 36.33
N ASN A 26 -9.20 -27.45 37.22
CA ASN A 26 -7.79 -27.79 37.09
C ASN A 26 -7.37 -28.44 35.77
N LEU A 27 -6.27 -27.97 35.17
CA LEU A 27 -5.34 -28.79 34.40
C LEU A 27 -3.96 -28.12 34.39
N PHE A 28 -3.20 -28.27 35.48
CA PHE A 28 -1.77 -28.10 35.51
C PHE A 28 -1.08 -29.47 35.37
N GLY A 29 -0.56 -29.76 34.22
CA GLY A 29 0.39 -30.86 33.98
C GLY A 29 1.80 -30.41 34.37
N ARG A 30 2.44 -31.19 35.22
CA ARG A 30 3.78 -30.97 35.81
C ARG A 30 4.89 -31.00 34.75
N VAL A 31 5.78 -30.01 34.83
CA VAL A 31 7.10 -29.96 34.20
C VAL A 31 8.09 -30.74 35.08
N PRO A 32 8.92 -31.66 34.55
CA PRO A 32 10.02 -32.27 35.29
C PRO A 32 11.27 -31.38 35.28
N SER A 33 11.94 -31.30 36.41
CA SER A 33 13.18 -30.58 36.69
C SER A 33 14.43 -31.26 36.08
N PRO A 34 15.57 -30.53 35.98
CA PRO A 34 16.70 -30.90 35.14
C PRO A 34 17.71 -31.79 35.87
N GLY A 35 18.19 -32.82 35.17
CA GLY A 35 19.30 -33.68 35.59
C GLY A 35 20.58 -33.31 34.87
N THR A 36 21.60 -33.03 35.70
CA THR A 36 23.05 -33.32 35.61
C THR A 36 23.79 -33.18 34.26
N ARG A 37 24.79 -32.29 34.33
CA ARG A 37 25.93 -32.15 33.38
C ARG A 37 26.88 -33.34 33.42
N PRO A 38 27.65 -33.56 32.34
CA PRO A 38 29.07 -33.98 32.48
C PRO A 38 30.02 -32.86 32.02
N ARG A 39 31.09 -32.77 32.79
CA ARG A 39 32.31 -32.01 32.50
C ARG A 39 33.18 -32.81 31.50
N ASP A 40 33.78 -32.10 30.54
CA ASP A 40 35.06 -32.47 29.91
C ASP A 40 35.66 -31.19 29.33
N VAL A 41 36.73 -30.71 29.94
CA VAL A 41 38.16 -30.92 29.78
C VAL A 41 38.71 -30.28 28.49
N TYR A 42 39.20 -29.05 28.63
CA TYR A 42 40.17 -28.45 27.69
C TYR A 42 41.49 -28.24 28.37
N PRO A 43 42.66 -28.67 27.79
CA PRO A 43 43.98 -28.44 28.37
C PRO A 43 44.51 -27.05 28.06
N ARG A 44 44.90 -26.35 29.12
CA ARG A 44 45.68 -25.11 29.06
C ARG A 44 47.08 -25.39 28.55
N ARG A 45 47.53 -24.73 27.48
CA ARG A 45 48.96 -24.54 27.20
C ARG A 45 49.38 -23.12 27.58
N ARG A 46 50.12 -23.06 28.69
CA ARG A 46 50.99 -21.94 29.06
C ARG A 46 52.22 -21.94 28.16
N ARG A 47 52.61 -20.78 27.64
CA ARG A 47 54.00 -20.47 27.35
C ARG A 47 54.34 -19.10 27.91
N ARG A 48 55.35 -19.06 28.73
CA ARG A 48 56.01 -17.96 29.38
C ARG A 48 57.02 -17.26 28.44
N PRO A 49 57.53 -16.07 28.82
CA PRO A 49 58.20 -15.14 27.94
C PRO A 49 59.69 -15.38 27.83
N ALA A 50 60.29 -14.98 26.73
CA ALA A 50 61.72 -14.81 26.62
C ALA A 50 62.05 -13.33 26.56
N ALA A 51 62.78 -12.89 27.59
CA ALA A 51 63.49 -11.61 27.59
C ALA A 51 64.79 -11.76 26.80
N CYS A 52 65.12 -10.76 26.00
CA CYS A 52 66.50 -10.48 25.72
C CYS A 52 66.73 -9.01 25.44
N ALA A 53 67.66 -8.49 26.16
CA ALA A 53 68.12 -7.12 26.15
C ALA A 53 69.01 -6.85 24.93
N SER A 54 69.00 -5.61 24.42
CA SER A 54 70.26 -4.87 24.16
C SER A 54 69.89 -3.39 23.99
N CYS A 55 70.46 -2.61 24.88
CA CYS A 55 70.67 -1.16 24.75
C CYS A 55 71.63 -0.89 23.60
N HIS A 56 71.46 0.17 22.84
CA HIS A 56 72.36 1.34 22.79
C HIS A 56 71.90 2.41 21.80
N SER A 57 71.84 3.61 22.36
CA SER A 57 72.09 4.93 21.77
C SER A 57 71.48 5.29 20.40
N LYS A 58 70.69 6.34 20.40
CA LYS A 58 70.98 7.64 19.77
C LYS A 58 69.87 8.63 20.12
N GLY A 59 70.18 9.49 21.04
CA GLY A 59 69.45 10.73 21.23
C GLY A 59 69.75 11.68 20.08
N THR A 60 68.93 12.73 20.02
CA THR A 60 68.94 13.86 19.07
C THR A 60 68.13 13.65 17.78
N ARG A 61 66.79 13.92 17.93
CA ARG A 61 65.93 14.65 16.95
C ARG A 61 64.49 14.62 17.42
N LEU A 62 64.18 15.43 18.44
CA LEU A 62 62.82 15.51 18.99
C LEU A 62 62.46 16.98 19.30
N ILE A 63 62.89 17.94 18.47
CA ILE A 63 62.49 19.36 18.64
C ILE A 63 61.87 19.97 17.36
N SER A 64 61.90 19.31 16.20
CA SER A 64 61.31 19.82 14.96
C SER A 64 59.83 19.50 14.74
N ASP A 65 59.26 18.46 15.43
CA ASP A 65 57.90 18.01 15.17
C ASP A 65 56.81 18.76 15.96
N LEU A 66 57.17 19.49 17.01
CA LEU A 66 56.20 20.22 17.81
C LEU A 66 55.69 21.52 17.16
N ARG A 67 56.41 22.06 16.15
CA ARG A 67 55.99 23.25 15.43
C ARG A 67 55.00 22.89 14.28
N SER A 68 55.16 21.77 13.62
CA SER A 68 54.24 21.28 12.58
C SER A 68 52.87 20.88 13.13
N ILE A 69 52.82 20.26 14.32
CA ILE A 69 51.56 19.88 14.99
C ILE A 69 50.74 21.12 15.44
N ARG A 70 51.42 22.20 15.88
CA ARG A 70 50.73 23.45 16.25
C ARG A 70 50.17 24.22 15.05
N LEU A 71 50.83 24.16 13.90
CA LEU A 71 50.36 24.80 12.64
C LEU A 71 49.17 24.00 12.08
N PHE A 72 49.20 22.66 12.16
CA PHE A 72 48.09 21.81 11.71
C PHE A 72 46.83 22.00 12.57
N LYS A 73 46.99 22.07 13.90
CA LYS A 73 45.85 22.36 14.81
C LYS A 73 45.26 23.76 14.60
N ARG A 74 46.10 24.80 14.30
CA ARG A 74 45.61 26.15 14.02
C ARG A 74 44.89 26.25 12.66
N GLY A 75 45.33 25.47 11.66
CA GLY A 75 44.64 25.35 10.37
C GLY A 75 43.28 24.67 10.49
N LEU A 76 43.20 23.57 11.23
CA LEU A 76 41.96 22.82 11.45
C LEU A 76 40.92 23.62 12.25
N THR A 77 41.34 24.35 13.30
CA THR A 77 40.43 25.20 14.09
C THR A 77 39.91 26.39 13.26
N ARG A 78 40.75 26.99 12.42
CA ARG A 78 40.32 28.08 11.51
C ARG A 78 39.37 27.58 10.42
N ALA A 79 39.60 26.38 9.86
CA ALA A 79 38.69 25.73 8.92
C ALA A 79 37.34 25.39 9.59
N LEU A 80 37.34 24.89 10.82
CA LEU A 80 36.10 24.60 11.58
C LEU A 80 35.31 25.87 11.92
N ILE A 81 36.01 26.99 12.28
CA ILE A 81 35.36 28.27 12.61
C ILE A 81 34.75 28.93 11.36
N VAL A 82 35.30 28.68 10.18
CA VAL A 82 34.72 29.18 8.93
C VAL A 82 33.64 28.27 8.38
N LEU A 83 33.74 26.95 8.58
CA LEU A 83 32.72 25.98 8.16
C LEU A 83 31.47 25.99 9.03
N LEU A 84 31.60 26.25 10.34
CA LEU A 84 30.48 26.25 11.27
C LEU A 84 29.39 27.28 10.94
N PRO A 85 29.69 28.58 10.66
CA PRO A 85 28.65 29.52 10.21
C PRO A 85 28.10 29.21 8.81
N PHE A 86 28.91 28.59 7.92
CA PHE A 86 28.44 28.18 6.60
C PHE A 86 27.46 26.98 6.68
N VAL A 87 27.67 26.07 7.62
CA VAL A 87 26.71 24.99 7.92
C VAL A 87 25.45 25.54 8.58
N LEU A 88 25.56 26.57 9.43
CA LEU A 88 24.42 27.24 10.08
C LEU A 88 23.62 28.13 9.11
N THR A 89 24.23 28.69 8.06
CA THR A 89 23.51 29.44 7.03
C THR A 89 22.87 28.55 5.97
N LEU A 90 23.29 27.28 5.84
CA LEU A 90 22.62 26.25 5.05
C LEU A 90 21.38 25.65 5.74
N SER A 91 21.09 26.03 6.98
CA SER A 91 19.78 25.84 7.62
C SER A 91 18.72 26.79 7.01
N GLY A 92 18.88 27.13 5.73
CA GLY A 92 17.93 27.86 4.92
C GLY A 92 16.61 27.12 4.94
N CYS A 93 15.57 27.75 5.44
CA CYS A 93 14.13 27.48 5.30
C CYS A 93 13.81 26.05 4.84
N MET A 94 14.05 25.06 5.69
CA MET A 94 13.17 23.89 5.68
C MET A 94 11.81 24.45 6.03
N GLN A 95 10.97 24.68 5.03
CA GLN A 95 9.56 24.90 5.27
C GLN A 95 9.10 23.70 6.08
N THR A 96 8.93 23.90 7.37
CA THR A 96 8.31 22.91 8.23
C THR A 96 6.89 22.78 7.73
N VAL A 97 6.61 21.68 7.05
CA VAL A 97 5.26 21.34 6.62
C VAL A 97 4.41 21.21 7.89
N ASP A 98 3.36 22.01 7.99
CA ASP A 98 2.43 21.92 9.11
C ASP A 98 1.75 20.55 9.08
N ARG A 99 1.76 19.86 10.23
CA ARG A 99 1.18 18.53 10.42
C ARG A 99 0.06 18.60 11.48
N ALA A 100 -0.79 17.59 11.55
CA ALA A 100 -1.76 17.46 12.63
C ALA A 100 -1.03 17.41 13.98
N LEU A 101 -1.55 18.11 14.99
CA LEU A 101 -0.94 18.22 16.31
C LEU A 101 -1.22 17.00 17.18
N ASP A 102 -2.39 16.37 16.98
CA ASP A 102 -2.83 15.20 17.75
C ASP A 102 -3.80 14.32 16.93
N ALA A 103 -4.19 13.20 17.50
CA ALA A 103 -5.10 12.24 16.89
C ALA A 103 -6.50 12.83 16.63
N LYS A 104 -7.00 13.71 17.52
CA LYS A 104 -8.32 14.31 17.39
C LYS A 104 -8.38 15.26 16.19
N GLU A 105 -7.33 16.03 15.98
CA GLU A 105 -7.21 16.91 14.81
C GLU A 105 -7.11 16.07 13.52
N ALA A 106 -6.31 15.00 13.53
CA ALA A 106 -6.17 14.09 12.40
C ALA A 106 -7.48 13.38 12.06
N ASP A 107 -8.22 12.88 13.05
CA ASP A 107 -9.49 12.19 12.86
C ASP A 107 -10.60 13.13 12.37
N GLY A 108 -10.58 14.39 12.80
CA GLY A 108 -11.50 15.44 12.37
C GLY A 108 -11.14 16.09 11.04
N ALA A 109 -10.05 15.65 10.39
CA ALA A 109 -9.54 16.30 9.19
C ALA A 109 -10.40 16.05 7.96
N SER A 110 -10.63 17.11 7.19
CA SER A 110 -11.32 17.12 5.89
C SER A 110 -10.43 17.71 4.79
N ILE A 111 -10.84 17.58 3.56
CA ILE A 111 -10.16 18.23 2.44
C ILE A 111 -10.86 19.55 2.14
N ALA A 112 -10.12 20.65 2.26
CA ALA A 112 -10.67 22.01 2.14
C ALA A 112 -11.51 22.22 0.88
N GLY A 113 -12.75 22.63 1.08
CA GLY A 113 -13.68 22.92 -0.01
C GLY A 113 -14.26 21.72 -0.73
N TYR A 114 -14.01 20.51 -0.25
CA TYR A 114 -14.70 19.30 -0.69
C TYR A 114 -15.68 18.81 0.38
N GLY A 115 -16.73 18.12 -0.06
CA GLY A 115 -17.62 17.39 0.84
C GLY A 115 -17.00 16.07 1.32
N GLU A 116 -17.85 15.10 1.63
CA GLU A 116 -17.41 13.76 2.08
C GLU A 116 -16.81 12.95 0.93
N ILE A 117 -15.56 13.27 0.53
CA ILE A 117 -14.83 12.59 -0.55
C ILE A 117 -13.91 11.47 -0.07
N ARG A 118 -13.79 11.28 1.24
CA ARG A 118 -12.97 10.22 1.84
C ARG A 118 -13.61 9.63 3.09
N THR A 119 -13.22 8.40 3.42
CA THR A 119 -13.56 7.72 4.67
C THR A 119 -12.41 6.76 5.03
N TYR A 120 -12.49 6.13 6.19
CA TYR A 120 -11.50 5.16 6.63
C TYR A 120 -12.03 3.71 6.45
N VAL A 121 -11.12 2.76 6.16
CA VAL A 121 -11.50 1.34 6.07
C VAL A 121 -12.01 0.79 7.40
N ASP A 122 -11.44 1.27 8.50
CA ASP A 122 -11.78 0.92 9.88
C ASP A 122 -12.87 1.82 10.49
N ALA A 123 -13.51 2.68 9.69
CA ALA A 123 -14.60 3.52 10.15
C ALA A 123 -15.75 2.66 10.70
N ARG A 124 -16.28 3.08 11.84
CA ARG A 124 -17.47 2.47 12.44
C ARG A 124 -18.69 2.78 11.59
N LEU A 125 -19.78 2.05 11.80
CA LEU A 125 -21.02 2.26 11.02
C LEU A 125 -21.62 3.65 11.23
N ASP A 126 -21.47 4.23 12.42
CA ASP A 126 -21.91 5.60 12.75
C ASP A 126 -20.99 6.69 12.18
N GLU A 127 -19.75 6.35 11.80
CA GLU A 127 -18.79 7.22 11.11
C GLU A 127 -18.88 7.13 9.59
N ALA A 128 -19.78 6.28 9.07
CA ALA A 128 -19.96 6.11 7.64
C ALA A 128 -20.42 7.43 6.98
N PRO A 129 -20.00 7.70 5.72
CA PRO A 129 -20.38 8.89 5.00
C PRO A 129 -21.89 9.09 4.97
N ARG A 130 -22.34 10.30 5.26
CA ARG A 130 -23.76 10.66 5.34
C ARG A 130 -24.41 10.78 3.96
N ASP A 131 -23.64 11.20 2.96
CA ASP A 131 -24.12 11.29 1.58
C ASP A 131 -24.10 9.94 0.88
N VAL A 132 -25.12 9.15 1.22
CA VAL A 132 -25.34 7.81 0.65
C VAL A 132 -25.30 7.80 -0.87
N ARG A 133 -25.81 8.85 -1.54
CA ARG A 133 -25.89 8.88 -3.00
C ARG A 133 -24.53 8.96 -3.64
N ASN A 134 -23.56 9.61 -3.00
CA ASN A 134 -22.20 9.71 -3.48
C ASN A 134 -21.37 8.44 -3.22
N TRP A 135 -21.75 7.64 -2.22
CA TRP A 135 -20.95 6.48 -1.82
C TRP A 135 -21.51 5.14 -2.29
N ALA A 136 -22.83 4.97 -2.30
CA ALA A 136 -23.43 3.76 -2.79
C ALA A 136 -23.57 3.74 -4.32
N PRO A 137 -23.30 2.61 -4.99
CA PRO A 137 -23.61 2.48 -6.41
C PRO A 137 -25.11 2.39 -6.62
N THR A 138 -25.59 2.91 -7.74
CA THR A 138 -26.96 2.66 -8.20
C THR A 138 -27.03 1.30 -8.86
N ALA A 139 -27.67 0.36 -8.21
CA ALA A 139 -27.81 -0.99 -8.77
C ALA A 139 -28.58 -0.99 -10.08
N GLY A 140 -27.95 -1.52 -11.13
CA GLY A 140 -28.58 -1.77 -12.42
C GLY A 140 -29.72 -2.81 -12.34
N ARG A 141 -30.37 -3.10 -13.48
CA ARG A 141 -31.41 -4.15 -13.58
C ARG A 141 -30.86 -5.52 -13.22
N ASN A 142 -29.61 -5.80 -13.58
CA ASN A 142 -28.93 -7.08 -13.43
C ASN A 142 -28.13 -7.20 -12.10
N GLY A 143 -28.31 -6.27 -11.17
CA GLY A 143 -27.56 -6.28 -9.89
C GLY A 143 -26.35 -5.37 -9.91
N ILE A 144 -25.30 -5.74 -9.16
CA ILE A 144 -24.06 -4.96 -8.98
C ILE A 144 -22.87 -5.82 -9.38
N ASN A 145 -22.01 -5.29 -10.22
CA ASN A 145 -20.70 -5.84 -10.55
C ASN A 145 -19.60 -4.96 -9.94
N ALA A 146 -18.85 -5.51 -8.98
CA ALA A 146 -17.75 -4.84 -8.34
C ALA A 146 -16.42 -5.47 -8.79
N LEU A 147 -15.49 -4.65 -9.29
CA LEU A 147 -14.15 -5.04 -9.63
C LEU A 147 -13.17 -4.48 -8.59
N MET A 148 -12.35 -5.35 -8.03
CA MET A 148 -11.34 -5.01 -7.05
C MET A 148 -9.97 -5.38 -7.59
N ILE A 149 -9.07 -4.40 -7.75
CA ILE A 149 -7.74 -4.58 -8.32
C ILE A 149 -6.70 -4.35 -7.24
N SER A 150 -5.93 -5.39 -6.93
CA SER A 150 -4.93 -5.33 -5.87
C SER A 150 -3.71 -4.49 -6.24
N GLY A 151 -2.91 -4.17 -5.23
CA GLY A 151 -1.50 -3.81 -5.41
C GLY A 151 -0.69 -4.93 -6.06
N GLY A 152 0.58 -4.65 -6.39
CA GLY A 152 1.48 -5.66 -6.98
C GLY A 152 2.55 -5.10 -7.93
N GLY A 153 2.74 -3.78 -8.00
CA GLY A 153 3.77 -3.16 -8.84
C GLY A 153 3.68 -3.60 -10.30
N ALA A 154 4.76 -4.14 -10.86
CA ALA A 154 4.82 -4.65 -12.23
C ALA A 154 3.83 -5.80 -12.52
N GLY A 155 3.42 -6.54 -11.49
CA GLY A 155 2.38 -7.58 -11.62
C GLY A 155 1.02 -7.04 -12.07
N GLY A 156 0.79 -5.71 -12.01
CA GLY A 156 -0.39 -5.05 -12.57
C GLY A 156 -0.64 -5.38 -14.05
N ALA A 157 0.39 -5.73 -14.79
CA ALA A 157 0.26 -6.21 -16.17
C ALA A 157 -0.63 -7.45 -16.28
N PHE A 158 -0.72 -8.29 -15.25
CA PHE A 158 -1.67 -9.41 -15.19
C PHE A 158 -3.12 -8.92 -15.27
N SER A 159 -3.49 -7.92 -14.43
CA SER A 159 -4.83 -7.31 -14.52
C SER A 159 -5.12 -6.76 -15.90
N VAL A 160 -4.13 -6.13 -16.55
CA VAL A 160 -4.28 -5.59 -17.90
C VAL A 160 -4.55 -6.72 -18.90
N GLY A 161 -3.80 -7.83 -18.85
CA GLY A 161 -4.01 -9.01 -19.67
C GLY A 161 -5.41 -9.60 -19.51
N VAL A 162 -5.87 -9.74 -18.25
CA VAL A 162 -7.23 -10.21 -17.94
C VAL A 162 -8.29 -9.28 -18.53
N LEU A 163 -8.18 -7.97 -18.32
CA LEU A 163 -9.15 -6.99 -18.82
C LEU A 163 -9.20 -6.96 -20.34
N SER A 164 -8.05 -7.02 -21.00
CA SER A 164 -7.95 -7.06 -22.47
C SER A 164 -8.61 -8.33 -23.06
N ALA A 165 -8.31 -9.50 -22.50
CA ALA A 165 -8.93 -10.76 -22.94
C ALA A 165 -10.44 -10.76 -22.70
N TRP A 166 -10.88 -10.23 -21.55
CA TRP A 166 -12.30 -10.16 -21.22
C TRP A 166 -13.08 -9.24 -22.16
N SER A 167 -12.46 -8.13 -22.56
CA SER A 167 -13.03 -7.23 -23.59
C SER A 167 -13.03 -7.85 -24.98
N ALA A 168 -11.95 -8.53 -25.36
CA ALA A 168 -11.88 -9.23 -26.64
C ALA A 168 -12.97 -10.30 -26.78
N ALA A 169 -13.29 -11.00 -25.69
CA ALA A 169 -14.39 -11.96 -25.61
C ALA A 169 -15.78 -11.30 -25.59
N LYS A 170 -15.88 -9.98 -25.48
CA LYS A 170 -17.14 -9.21 -25.37
C LYS A 170 -18.04 -9.62 -24.19
N THR A 171 -17.47 -10.23 -23.15
CA THR A 171 -18.17 -10.70 -21.95
C THR A 171 -17.88 -9.89 -20.70
N ARG A 172 -16.96 -8.89 -20.81
CA ARG A 172 -16.62 -7.99 -19.70
C ARG A 172 -17.85 -7.19 -19.28
N PRO A 173 -18.31 -7.32 -18.02
CA PRO A 173 -19.44 -6.55 -17.54
C PRO A 173 -19.05 -5.07 -17.39
N ARG A 174 -20.05 -4.21 -17.45
CA ARG A 174 -19.90 -2.85 -16.96
C ARG A 174 -19.85 -2.91 -15.43
N PHE A 175 -18.75 -2.47 -14.85
CA PHE A 175 -18.59 -2.48 -13.40
C PHE A 175 -19.30 -1.27 -12.78
N ASP A 176 -20.11 -1.51 -11.77
CA ASP A 176 -20.80 -0.46 -10.99
C ASP A 176 -19.89 0.13 -9.94
N VAL A 177 -18.97 -0.69 -9.42
CA VAL A 177 -17.92 -0.29 -8.48
C VAL A 177 -16.58 -0.78 -9.01
N VAL A 178 -15.57 0.10 -9.00
CA VAL A 178 -14.18 -0.29 -9.22
C VAL A 178 -13.35 0.22 -8.06
N THR A 179 -12.52 -0.64 -7.49
CA THR A 179 -11.57 -0.26 -6.44
C THR A 179 -10.15 -0.58 -6.87
N GLY A 180 -9.18 0.21 -6.44
CA GLY A 180 -7.78 0.01 -6.77
C GLY A 180 -6.84 0.37 -5.64
N VAL A 181 -5.74 -0.39 -5.54
CA VAL A 181 -4.65 -0.17 -4.59
C VAL A 181 -3.34 -0.21 -5.35
N SER A 182 -2.42 0.73 -5.12
CA SER A 182 -1.08 0.75 -5.74
C SER A 182 -1.16 0.70 -7.27
N THR A 183 -0.54 -0.28 -7.92
CA THR A 183 -0.69 -0.49 -9.38
C THR A 183 -2.15 -0.67 -9.79
N GLY A 184 -2.99 -1.29 -8.94
CA GLY A 184 -4.42 -1.37 -9.15
C GLY A 184 -5.11 -0.02 -9.16
N ALA A 185 -4.61 0.96 -8.39
CA ALA A 185 -5.09 2.34 -8.42
C ALA A 185 -4.81 3.03 -9.76
N LEU A 186 -3.67 2.71 -10.39
CA LEU A 186 -3.32 3.23 -11.72
C LEU A 186 -4.19 2.62 -12.83
N ILE A 187 -4.63 1.38 -12.67
CA ILE A 187 -5.49 0.65 -13.63
C ILE A 187 -6.96 1.02 -13.44
N ALA A 188 -7.40 1.24 -12.20
CA ALA A 188 -8.81 1.38 -11.83
C ALA A 188 -9.59 2.47 -12.60
N PRO A 189 -9.08 3.69 -12.87
CA PRO A 189 -9.80 4.69 -13.65
C PRO A 189 -10.16 4.21 -15.05
N TYR A 190 -9.25 3.50 -15.71
CA TYR A 190 -9.44 2.97 -17.08
C TYR A 190 -10.37 1.76 -17.09
N ALA A 191 -10.19 0.84 -16.13
CA ALA A 191 -11.12 -0.28 -15.94
C ALA A 191 -12.55 0.20 -15.65
N PHE A 192 -12.68 1.31 -14.93
CA PHE A 192 -13.95 1.98 -14.66
C PHE A 192 -14.56 2.61 -15.92
N LEU A 193 -13.76 3.24 -16.77
CA LEU A 193 -14.24 3.85 -18.01
C LEU A 193 -14.57 2.81 -19.09
N GLY A 194 -13.94 1.65 -19.09
CA GLY A 194 -14.28 0.53 -19.94
C GLY A 194 -13.24 0.21 -21.03
N SER A 195 -13.63 -0.67 -21.96
CA SER A 195 -12.72 -1.27 -22.96
C SER A 195 -12.09 -0.29 -23.94
N ALA A 196 -12.63 0.90 -24.10
CA ALA A 196 -12.02 1.94 -24.95
C ALA A 196 -10.62 2.38 -24.47
N TYR A 197 -10.23 1.99 -23.26
CA TYR A 197 -8.94 2.31 -22.65
C TYR A 197 -8.00 1.12 -22.51
N ASP A 198 -8.36 -0.03 -23.06
CA ASP A 198 -7.52 -1.23 -22.94
C ASP A 198 -6.17 -1.06 -23.66
N ASP A 199 -6.13 -0.39 -24.82
CA ASP A 199 -4.88 -0.07 -25.52
C ASP A 199 -3.99 0.89 -24.71
N THR A 200 -4.57 1.85 -24.00
CA THR A 200 -3.83 2.72 -23.09
C THR A 200 -3.19 1.94 -21.94
N LEU A 201 -3.92 0.99 -21.36
CA LEU A 201 -3.39 0.10 -20.33
C LEU A 201 -2.30 -0.82 -20.89
N LEU A 202 -2.51 -1.39 -22.08
CA LEU A 202 -1.52 -2.21 -22.75
C LEU A 202 -0.20 -1.46 -22.94
N ASP A 203 -0.26 -0.24 -23.45
CA ASP A 203 0.89 0.63 -23.63
C ASP A 203 1.60 0.93 -22.29
N LEU A 204 0.85 1.32 -21.27
CA LEU A 204 1.41 1.63 -19.95
C LEU A 204 2.22 0.47 -19.35
N TYR A 205 1.76 -0.76 -19.54
CA TYR A 205 2.32 -1.93 -18.88
C TYR A 205 3.24 -2.80 -19.76
N THR A 206 3.26 -2.62 -21.08
CA THR A 206 4.03 -3.51 -21.96
C THR A 206 5.00 -2.80 -22.90
N SER A 207 4.90 -1.48 -23.08
CA SER A 207 5.77 -0.72 -24.01
C SER A 207 7.16 -0.40 -23.46
N GLY A 208 7.37 -0.53 -22.14
CA GLY A 208 8.62 -0.14 -21.47
C GLY A 208 8.57 1.23 -20.78
N ILE A 209 7.46 1.98 -20.88
CA ILE A 209 7.27 3.28 -20.19
C ILE A 209 7.52 3.16 -18.68
N ALA A 210 7.17 2.03 -18.08
CA ALA A 210 7.40 1.79 -16.66
C ALA A 210 8.89 1.76 -16.27
N GLN A 211 9.81 1.54 -17.19
CA GLN A 211 11.26 1.59 -16.90
C GLN A 211 11.72 2.98 -16.45
N GLU A 212 11.03 4.04 -16.87
CA GLU A 212 11.32 5.40 -16.42
C GLU A 212 11.08 5.60 -14.91
N LEU A 213 10.23 4.75 -14.30
CA LEU A 213 9.93 4.79 -12.87
C LEU A 213 11.12 4.37 -12.00
N VAL A 214 12.09 3.65 -12.56
CA VAL A 214 13.24 3.08 -11.83
C VAL A 214 14.42 4.04 -11.72
N ARG A 215 14.25 5.33 -12.00
CA ARG A 215 15.31 6.31 -11.85
C ARG A 215 15.70 6.50 -10.39
N THR A 216 16.88 5.99 -10.02
CA THR A 216 17.42 6.07 -8.67
C THR A 216 18.01 7.45 -8.35
N LYS A 217 18.08 7.77 -7.05
CA LYS A 217 18.75 8.99 -6.55
C LYS A 217 20.27 8.81 -6.41
N GLY A 218 20.83 7.66 -6.77
CA GLY A 218 22.22 7.31 -6.49
C GLY A 218 22.51 7.18 -4.98
N VAL A 219 23.75 7.45 -4.58
CA VAL A 219 24.19 7.32 -3.17
C VAL A 219 23.39 8.22 -2.21
N VAL A 220 22.93 9.38 -2.67
CA VAL A 220 22.12 10.32 -1.86
C VAL A 220 20.77 9.69 -1.47
N GLY A 221 20.23 8.77 -2.26
CA GLY A 221 18.98 8.08 -1.95
C GLY A 221 19.05 7.19 -0.71
N LEU A 222 20.23 6.70 -0.33
CA LEU A 222 20.41 5.88 0.87
C LEU A 222 20.20 6.65 2.18
N PHE A 223 20.37 7.97 2.17
CA PHE A 223 20.20 8.87 3.31
C PHE A 223 18.93 9.70 3.22
N GLY A 224 18.13 9.54 2.17
CA GLY A 224 16.88 10.26 1.94
C GLY A 224 15.63 9.49 2.37
N SER A 225 14.47 10.10 2.15
CA SER A 225 13.15 9.51 2.46
C SER A 225 12.76 8.36 1.53
N SER A 226 13.52 8.09 0.46
CA SER A 226 13.17 7.07 -0.55
C SER A 226 14.33 6.74 -1.48
N LEU A 227 14.31 5.55 -2.06
CA LEU A 227 15.31 5.04 -3.01
C LEU A 227 15.12 5.61 -4.42
N LEU A 228 13.87 5.79 -4.87
CA LEU A 228 13.54 6.29 -6.20
C LEU A 228 13.09 7.75 -6.17
N ARG A 229 13.07 8.39 -7.33
CA ARG A 229 12.57 9.76 -7.50
C ARG A 229 11.06 9.77 -7.70
N ALA A 230 10.36 10.73 -7.09
CA ALA A 230 8.91 10.92 -7.30
C ALA A 230 8.57 11.44 -8.70
N GLY A 231 9.51 12.18 -9.34
CA GLY A 231 9.27 12.87 -10.62
C GLY A 231 8.74 11.96 -11.72
N PRO A 232 9.41 10.84 -12.05
CA PRO A 232 8.94 9.94 -13.09
C PRO A 232 7.52 9.40 -12.87
N LEU A 233 7.18 8.96 -11.65
CA LEU A 233 5.85 8.48 -11.32
C LEU A 233 4.79 9.58 -11.48
N ARG A 234 5.03 10.78 -10.96
CA ARG A 234 4.13 11.93 -11.10
C ARG A 234 3.96 12.33 -12.57
N GLN A 235 5.03 12.36 -13.36
CA GLN A 235 4.99 12.70 -14.78
C GLN A 235 4.18 11.66 -15.57
N MET A 236 4.37 10.37 -15.29
CA MET A 236 3.58 9.30 -15.90
C MET A 236 2.10 9.49 -15.58
N ILE A 237 1.73 9.66 -14.30
CA ILE A 237 0.34 9.87 -13.90
C ILE A 237 -0.24 11.11 -14.58
N ALA A 238 0.48 12.24 -14.60
CA ALA A 238 0.02 13.47 -15.24
C ALA A 238 -0.17 13.33 -16.76
N ARG A 239 0.67 12.52 -17.42
CA ARG A 239 0.56 12.24 -18.87
C ARG A 239 -0.72 11.46 -19.20
N PHE A 240 -1.09 10.49 -18.37
CA PHE A 240 -2.19 9.56 -18.67
C PHE A 240 -3.51 9.98 -17.99
N VAL A 241 -3.46 10.60 -16.81
CA VAL A 241 -4.66 11.11 -16.11
C VAL A 241 -4.88 12.58 -16.47
N THR A 242 -5.59 12.78 -17.56
CA THR A 242 -5.84 14.09 -18.17
C THR A 242 -7.16 14.70 -17.71
N PRO A 243 -7.42 15.99 -17.99
CA PRO A 243 -8.75 16.59 -17.77
C PRO A 243 -9.89 15.84 -18.49
N ALA A 244 -9.61 15.17 -19.61
CA ALA A 244 -10.61 14.37 -20.32
C ALA A 244 -11.01 13.12 -19.53
N ILE A 245 -10.04 12.41 -18.95
CA ILE A 245 -10.27 11.27 -18.05
C ILE A 245 -11.11 11.73 -16.84
N LEU A 246 -10.73 12.84 -16.20
CA LEU A 246 -11.45 13.38 -15.06
C LEU A 246 -12.93 13.63 -15.39
N ARG A 247 -13.22 14.32 -16.53
CA ARG A 247 -14.59 14.57 -16.97
C ARG A 247 -15.39 13.30 -17.22
N GLN A 248 -14.76 12.26 -17.78
CA GLN A 248 -15.43 10.98 -18.02
C GLN A 248 -15.73 10.25 -16.72
N VAL A 249 -14.79 10.24 -15.77
CA VAL A 249 -15.01 9.66 -14.43
C VAL A 249 -16.17 10.39 -13.74
N ALA A 250 -16.24 11.73 -13.80
CA ALA A 250 -17.34 12.51 -13.29
C ALA A 250 -18.69 12.11 -13.94
N ALA A 251 -18.70 11.96 -15.27
CA ALA A 251 -19.90 11.57 -15.99
C ALA A 251 -20.41 10.17 -15.56
N GLU A 252 -19.52 9.22 -15.37
CA GLU A 252 -19.88 7.88 -14.89
C GLU A 252 -20.31 7.88 -13.41
N HIS A 253 -19.71 8.75 -12.58
CA HIS A 253 -20.12 8.96 -11.20
C HIS A 253 -21.58 9.47 -11.11
N ARG A 254 -21.94 10.46 -11.93
CA ARG A 254 -23.33 10.98 -12.01
C ARG A 254 -24.33 9.92 -12.44
N LYS A 255 -23.91 8.91 -13.21
CA LYS A 255 -24.74 7.75 -13.56
C LYS A 255 -24.88 6.72 -12.42
N GLY A 256 -24.32 7.00 -11.24
CA GLY A 256 -24.41 6.15 -10.06
C GLY A 256 -23.31 5.10 -9.93
N ARG A 257 -22.26 5.15 -10.77
CA ARG A 257 -21.08 4.26 -10.62
C ARG A 257 -20.07 4.83 -9.63
N ARG A 258 -19.24 4.00 -9.05
CA ARG A 258 -18.28 4.39 -8.01
C ARG A 258 -16.86 3.93 -8.33
N LEU A 259 -15.92 4.84 -8.17
CA LEU A 259 -14.48 4.59 -8.29
C LEU A 259 -13.81 4.95 -6.97
N PHE A 260 -13.19 3.97 -6.32
CA PHE A 260 -12.52 4.15 -5.04
C PHE A 260 -11.05 3.79 -5.14
N ILE A 261 -10.20 4.60 -4.52
CA ILE A 261 -8.77 4.37 -4.40
C ILE A 261 -8.38 4.35 -2.92
N LEU A 262 -7.44 3.48 -2.57
CA LEU A 262 -6.91 3.35 -1.22
C LEU A 262 -5.54 4.01 -1.11
N THR A 263 -5.33 4.78 -0.04
CA THR A 263 -4.02 5.23 0.42
C THR A 263 -3.86 4.92 1.90
N THR A 264 -2.64 4.94 2.41
CA THR A 264 -2.35 4.87 3.85
C THR A 264 -1.91 6.25 4.34
N ASN A 265 -2.64 6.82 5.29
CA ASN A 265 -2.20 7.99 6.05
C ASN A 265 -1.19 7.50 7.10
N LEU A 266 0.08 7.88 6.94
CA LEU A 266 1.17 7.42 7.81
C LEU A 266 1.13 8.07 9.19
N ASP A 267 0.52 9.26 9.33
CA ASP A 267 0.44 9.97 10.60
C ASP A 267 -0.59 9.32 11.52
N SER A 268 -1.79 9.05 11.00
CA SER A 268 -2.86 8.40 11.75
C SER A 268 -2.80 6.88 11.73
N GLN A 269 -1.91 6.27 10.92
CA GLN A 269 -1.80 4.82 10.69
C GLN A 269 -3.10 4.18 10.16
N ARG A 270 -3.92 4.97 9.45
CA ARG A 270 -5.22 4.53 8.96
C ARG A 270 -5.26 4.43 7.43
N ALA A 271 -6.01 3.45 6.96
CA ALA A 271 -6.29 3.28 5.54
C ALA A 271 -7.42 4.23 5.10
N VAL A 272 -7.15 5.08 4.10
CA VAL A 272 -8.08 6.09 3.61
C VAL A 272 -8.64 5.67 2.26
N VAL A 273 -9.96 5.58 2.19
CA VAL A 273 -10.73 5.32 0.97
C VAL A 273 -11.13 6.65 0.34
N TRP A 274 -10.72 6.88 -0.88
CA TRP A 274 -11.02 8.10 -1.63
C TRP A 274 -12.11 7.83 -2.66
N ASN A 275 -13.17 8.65 -2.67
CA ASN A 275 -14.21 8.65 -3.70
C ASN A 275 -13.76 9.50 -4.89
N MET A 276 -13.05 8.85 -5.82
CA MET A 276 -12.47 9.52 -6.99
C MET A 276 -13.53 10.11 -7.91
N GLY A 277 -14.72 9.49 -7.96
CA GLY A 277 -15.85 9.99 -8.72
C GLY A 277 -16.38 11.31 -8.17
N ALA A 278 -16.52 11.42 -6.84
CA ALA A 278 -16.94 12.65 -6.19
C ALA A 278 -15.90 13.79 -6.35
N ILE A 279 -14.61 13.46 -6.29
CA ILE A 279 -13.53 14.41 -6.56
C ILE A 279 -13.64 14.92 -8.01
N ALA A 280 -13.79 14.01 -8.96
CA ALA A 280 -13.91 14.37 -10.38
C ALA A 280 -15.16 15.23 -10.69
N ASP A 281 -16.26 14.99 -9.97
CA ASP A 281 -17.54 15.70 -10.16
C ASP A 281 -17.68 16.97 -9.32
N SER A 282 -16.66 17.31 -8.52
CA SER A 282 -16.70 18.47 -7.61
C SER A 282 -16.72 19.83 -8.33
N GLY A 283 -16.33 19.88 -9.60
CA GLY A 283 -16.18 21.12 -10.36
C GLY A 283 -15.04 22.03 -9.91
N ARG A 284 -14.22 21.59 -8.99
CA ARG A 284 -13.13 22.39 -8.41
C ARG A 284 -11.93 22.51 -9.37
N PRO A 285 -11.25 23.66 -9.38
CA PRO A 285 -10.07 23.85 -10.24
C PRO A 285 -8.88 22.95 -9.84
N ASP A 286 -8.80 22.54 -8.58
CA ASP A 286 -7.74 21.68 -8.04
C ASP A 286 -8.08 20.17 -8.08
N ALA A 287 -9.26 19.80 -8.58
CA ALA A 287 -9.73 18.41 -8.62
C ALA A 287 -8.78 17.46 -9.39
N LEU A 288 -8.26 17.90 -10.53
CA LEU A 288 -7.31 17.09 -11.30
C LEU A 288 -6.02 16.84 -10.52
N LYS A 289 -5.50 17.87 -9.85
CA LYS A 289 -4.29 17.75 -9.05
C LYS A 289 -4.51 16.80 -7.88
N LEU A 290 -5.60 16.96 -7.14
CA LEU A 290 -5.93 16.06 -6.03
C LEU A 290 -6.11 14.61 -6.50
N PHE A 291 -6.81 14.41 -7.62
CA PHE A 291 -6.97 13.09 -8.22
C PHE A 291 -5.63 12.43 -8.55
N GLN A 292 -4.71 13.17 -9.19
CA GLN A 292 -3.35 12.72 -9.52
C GLN A 292 -2.49 12.49 -8.27
N ASP A 293 -2.59 13.33 -7.25
CA ASP A 293 -1.86 13.19 -5.98
C ASP A 293 -2.30 11.93 -5.23
N ILE A 294 -3.61 11.61 -5.21
CA ILE A 294 -4.13 10.38 -4.60
C ILE A 294 -3.61 9.14 -5.32
N LEU A 295 -3.62 9.13 -6.65
CA LEU A 295 -3.07 8.01 -7.43
C LEU A 295 -1.55 7.85 -7.18
N THR A 296 -0.84 8.97 -7.10
CA THR A 296 0.60 8.97 -6.79
C THR A 296 0.84 8.43 -5.38
N ALA A 297 0.06 8.87 -4.39
CA ALA A 297 0.14 8.39 -3.02
C ALA A 297 -0.12 6.88 -2.94
N SER A 298 -1.20 6.42 -3.60
CA SER A 298 -1.56 5.01 -3.64
C SER A 298 -0.47 4.11 -4.24
N ALA A 299 0.35 4.63 -5.16
CA ALA A 299 1.45 3.91 -5.80
C ALA A 299 2.84 4.21 -5.17
N SER A 300 2.88 4.97 -4.07
CA SER A 300 4.12 5.36 -3.38
C SER A 300 4.47 4.37 -2.28
N ILE A 301 5.12 3.25 -2.66
CA ILE A 301 5.58 2.21 -1.72
C ILE A 301 6.58 2.82 -0.73
N PRO A 302 6.36 2.69 0.60
CA PRO A 302 7.25 3.21 1.63
C PRO A 302 8.70 2.75 1.45
N GLY A 303 9.65 3.68 1.58
CA GLY A 303 11.07 3.43 1.34
C GLY A 303 11.46 3.39 -0.13
N VAL A 304 10.58 3.00 -1.05
CA VAL A 304 10.84 2.96 -2.49
C VAL A 304 10.58 4.33 -3.13
N TYR A 305 9.37 4.86 -2.97
CA TYR A 305 9.00 6.21 -3.41
C TYR A 305 8.77 7.15 -2.23
N PRO A 306 8.94 8.48 -2.41
CA PRO A 306 8.57 9.45 -1.39
C PRO A 306 7.06 9.39 -1.13
N ALA A 307 6.67 9.58 0.12
CA ALA A 307 5.27 9.80 0.48
C ALA A 307 4.75 11.11 -0.16
N VAL A 308 3.45 11.22 -0.31
CA VAL A 308 2.75 12.37 -0.90
C VAL A 308 2.06 13.16 0.20
N MET A 309 2.33 14.46 0.22
CA MET A 309 1.67 15.38 1.14
C MET A 309 0.33 15.80 0.54
N ILE A 310 -0.75 15.58 1.27
CA ILE A 310 -2.13 15.96 0.89
C ILE A 310 -2.62 17.01 1.86
N LYS A 311 -3.07 18.15 1.34
CA LYS A 311 -3.59 19.26 2.17
C LYS A 311 -4.90 18.86 2.83
N ALA A 312 -4.99 19.13 4.12
CA ALA A 312 -6.16 18.87 4.95
C ALA A 312 -6.44 20.06 5.88
N GLU A 313 -7.63 20.07 6.46
CA GLU A 313 -8.04 21.06 7.44
C GLU A 313 -8.85 20.43 8.56
N SER A 314 -8.68 20.92 9.77
CA SER A 314 -9.47 20.57 10.95
C SER A 314 -9.55 21.75 11.88
N GLY A 315 -10.75 22.04 12.42
CA GLY A 315 -10.94 23.14 13.37
C GLY A 315 -10.50 24.52 12.87
N GLY A 316 -10.50 24.77 11.55
CA GLY A 316 -10.04 26.02 10.93
C GLY A 316 -8.52 26.10 10.71
N ARG A 317 -7.74 25.07 11.08
CA ARG A 317 -6.31 24.98 10.82
C ARG A 317 -6.03 24.16 9.59
N HIS A 318 -5.14 24.66 8.72
CA HIS A 318 -4.66 23.95 7.53
C HIS A 318 -3.34 23.25 7.85
N PHE A 319 -3.19 22.01 7.36
CA PHE A 319 -1.96 21.21 7.49
C PHE A 319 -1.86 20.23 6.33
N GLU A 320 -0.81 19.43 6.30
CA GLU A 320 -0.63 18.39 5.30
C GLU A 320 -0.53 17.02 5.97
N GLU A 321 -1.21 16.04 5.41
CA GLU A 321 -1.15 14.64 5.82
C GLU A 321 -0.16 13.88 4.93
N MET A 322 0.62 12.97 5.53
CA MET A 322 1.56 12.15 4.79
C MET A 322 0.90 10.86 4.32
N HIS A 323 0.66 10.75 3.02
CA HIS A 323 0.06 9.57 2.41
C HIS A 323 1.09 8.73 1.66
N SER A 324 0.96 7.42 1.75
CA SER A 324 1.73 6.43 1.03
C SER A 324 0.85 5.35 0.40
N ASP A 325 1.49 4.34 -0.19
CA ASP A 325 0.83 3.20 -0.84
C ASP A 325 -0.25 2.58 0.06
N GLY A 326 -1.43 2.41 -0.52
CA GLY A 326 -2.55 1.78 0.14
C GLY A 326 -2.27 0.34 0.58
N GLY A 327 -1.35 -0.34 -0.12
CA GLY A 327 -0.88 -1.68 0.21
C GLY A 327 -0.14 -1.80 1.54
N SER A 328 0.25 -0.68 2.16
CA SER A 328 0.77 -0.69 3.53
C SER A 328 -0.31 -1.07 4.55
N ALA A 329 -1.58 -0.76 4.26
CA ALA A 329 -2.71 -1.05 5.13
C ALA A 329 -3.59 -2.18 4.59
N SER A 330 -3.85 -2.24 3.26
CA SER A 330 -4.58 -3.33 2.62
C SER A 330 -4.22 -3.48 1.14
N GLN A 331 -3.90 -4.69 0.74
CA GLN A 331 -3.55 -4.99 -0.66
C GLN A 331 -4.76 -5.00 -1.60
N VAL A 332 -5.96 -5.22 -1.07
CA VAL A 332 -7.21 -5.20 -1.81
C VAL A 332 -8.21 -4.35 -1.05
N LEU A 333 -8.68 -3.27 -1.66
CA LEU A 333 -9.78 -2.49 -1.09
C LEU A 333 -11.10 -3.20 -1.37
N MET A 334 -11.66 -3.78 -0.34
CA MET A 334 -12.92 -4.49 -0.38
C MET A 334 -14.05 -3.65 0.23
N LEU A 335 -14.69 -4.19 1.24
CA LEU A 335 -15.72 -3.52 2.04
C LEU A 335 -15.09 -2.98 3.33
N PRO A 336 -15.63 -1.91 3.92
CA PRO A 336 -15.22 -1.49 5.25
C PRO A 336 -15.29 -2.64 6.25
N GLN A 337 -14.35 -2.68 7.19
CA GLN A 337 -14.22 -3.78 8.16
C GLN A 337 -15.50 -4.00 8.99
N ALA A 338 -16.21 -2.92 9.32
CA ALA A 338 -17.48 -2.99 10.03
C ALA A 338 -18.53 -3.82 9.28
N PHE A 339 -18.53 -3.82 7.94
CA PHE A 339 -19.42 -4.68 7.15
C PHE A 339 -18.99 -6.14 7.15
N LEU A 340 -17.69 -6.38 7.04
CA LEU A 340 -17.15 -7.73 7.07
C LEU A 340 -17.37 -8.40 8.43
N ALA A 341 -17.36 -7.63 9.52
CA ALA A 341 -17.56 -8.10 10.87
C ALA A 341 -19.05 -8.30 11.26
N SER A 342 -19.97 -7.50 10.69
CA SER A 342 -21.39 -7.50 11.06
C SER A 342 -22.26 -8.42 10.20
N SER A 343 -21.72 -9.51 9.74
CA SER A 343 -22.34 -10.47 8.81
C SER A 343 -23.70 -11.05 9.22
N SER A 344 -24.07 -10.98 10.49
CA SER A 344 -25.35 -11.49 11.01
C SER A 344 -26.58 -10.62 10.70
N HIS A 345 -26.41 -9.40 10.17
CA HIS A 345 -27.49 -8.43 10.02
C HIS A 345 -27.66 -7.87 8.60
N LEU A 346 -26.92 -8.39 7.62
CA LEU A 346 -27.09 -7.93 6.25
C LEU A 346 -28.25 -8.68 5.60
N PRO A 347 -29.29 -7.97 5.15
CA PRO A 347 -30.36 -8.61 4.43
C PRO A 347 -29.80 -9.20 3.12
N PRO A 348 -30.22 -10.43 2.75
CA PRO A 348 -29.85 -11.00 1.47
C PRO A 348 -30.21 -9.99 0.37
N SER A 349 -29.39 -9.91 -0.67
CA SER A 349 -29.62 -9.03 -1.82
C SER A 349 -30.98 -9.37 -2.43
N LYS A 350 -32.04 -8.68 -2.01
CA LYS A 350 -33.42 -8.96 -2.40
C LYS A 350 -33.56 -9.10 -3.93
N GLY A 351 -33.35 -10.32 -4.46
CA GLY A 351 -33.54 -10.66 -5.86
C GLY A 351 -32.53 -10.08 -6.86
N LYS A 352 -31.49 -9.32 -6.43
CA LYS A 352 -30.46 -8.78 -7.32
C LYS A 352 -29.13 -9.48 -7.08
N SER A 353 -28.47 -9.94 -8.13
CA SER A 353 -27.14 -10.55 -8.04
C SER A 353 -26.09 -9.50 -7.69
N VAL A 354 -25.18 -9.83 -6.77
CA VAL A 354 -23.96 -9.06 -6.51
C VAL A 354 -22.77 -9.92 -6.87
N ASN A 355 -21.93 -9.46 -7.78
CA ASN A 355 -20.74 -10.16 -8.23
C ASN A 355 -19.50 -9.38 -7.79
N PHE A 356 -18.61 -10.04 -7.06
CA PHE A 356 -17.30 -9.52 -6.71
C PHE A 356 -16.23 -10.19 -7.57
N TYR A 357 -15.56 -9.40 -8.38
CA TYR A 357 -14.41 -9.82 -9.18
C TYR A 357 -13.16 -9.24 -8.54
N VAL A 358 -12.24 -10.09 -8.11
CA VAL A 358 -10.98 -9.68 -7.49
C VAL A 358 -9.83 -10.12 -8.38
N ILE A 359 -9.00 -9.18 -8.84
CA ILE A 359 -7.79 -9.50 -9.58
C ILE A 359 -6.59 -9.17 -8.68
N VAL A 360 -5.80 -10.19 -8.35
CA VAL A 360 -4.64 -10.11 -7.48
C VAL A 360 -3.37 -10.10 -8.32
N ASN A 361 -2.66 -9.00 -8.32
CA ASN A 361 -1.45 -8.75 -9.10
C ASN A 361 -0.17 -9.32 -8.46
N ASN A 362 -0.33 -10.27 -7.55
CA ASN A 362 0.75 -10.97 -6.88
C ASN A 362 0.47 -12.47 -6.87
N ALA A 363 1.53 -13.27 -6.77
CA ALA A 363 1.38 -14.69 -6.46
C ALA A 363 0.86 -14.85 -5.02
N LEU A 364 -0.21 -15.62 -4.85
CA LEU A 364 -0.77 -15.94 -3.52
C LEU A 364 0.00 -17.06 -2.83
N MET A 365 0.64 -17.92 -3.62
CA MET A 365 1.40 -19.07 -3.13
C MET A 365 2.78 -18.66 -2.62
N PRO A 366 3.34 -19.39 -1.63
CA PRO A 366 4.73 -19.21 -1.23
C PRO A 366 5.68 -19.47 -2.41
N GLU A 367 6.61 -18.55 -2.64
CA GLU A 367 7.66 -18.69 -3.65
C GLU A 367 8.97 -18.93 -2.92
N PHE A 368 9.57 -20.10 -3.14
CA PHE A 368 10.89 -20.38 -2.59
C PHE A 368 11.96 -19.55 -3.31
N ALA A 369 12.72 -18.79 -2.55
CA ALA A 369 13.93 -18.10 -3.02
C ALA A 369 14.87 -17.88 -1.84
N THR A 370 16.16 -18.13 -2.05
CA THR A 370 17.20 -17.80 -1.06
C THR A 370 17.35 -16.28 -0.98
N THR A 371 17.12 -15.75 0.21
CA THR A 371 17.24 -14.30 0.46
C THR A 371 18.69 -13.99 0.85
N PRO A 372 19.38 -13.05 0.16
CA PRO A 372 20.70 -12.60 0.57
C PRO A 372 20.67 -12.03 1.99
N ASP A 373 21.69 -12.37 2.80
CA ASP A 373 21.85 -11.85 4.17
C ASP A 373 22.35 -10.40 4.15
N LYS A 374 21.45 -9.51 3.74
CA LYS A 374 21.65 -8.05 3.69
C LYS A 374 20.33 -7.36 4.09
N THR A 375 20.44 -6.22 4.76
CA THR A 375 19.29 -5.49 5.33
C THR A 375 18.17 -5.27 4.32
N LEU A 376 18.45 -4.68 3.15
CA LEU A 376 17.41 -4.34 2.18
C LEU A 376 16.73 -5.59 1.58
N PRO A 377 17.43 -6.62 1.10
CA PRO A 377 16.80 -7.87 0.67
C PRO A 377 15.90 -8.53 1.73
N VAL A 378 16.35 -8.55 2.99
CA VAL A 378 15.58 -9.12 4.11
C VAL A 378 14.29 -8.32 4.35
N ILE A 379 14.36 -6.98 4.40
CA ILE A 379 13.19 -6.11 4.55
C ILE A 379 12.21 -6.32 3.40
N MET A 380 12.69 -6.34 2.16
CA MET A 380 11.84 -6.53 0.98
C MET A 380 11.19 -7.91 0.95
N ARG A 381 11.91 -8.95 1.40
CA ARG A 381 11.34 -10.30 1.53
C ARG A 381 10.26 -10.36 2.60
N ALA A 382 10.51 -9.76 3.76
CA ALA A 382 9.53 -9.65 4.85
C ALA A 382 8.28 -8.89 4.39
N TYR A 383 8.44 -7.78 3.66
CA TYR A 383 7.33 -7.04 3.07
C TYR A 383 6.52 -7.90 2.08
N SER A 384 7.19 -8.68 1.21
CA SER A 384 6.50 -9.60 0.29
C SER A 384 5.67 -10.66 1.04
N ILE A 385 6.19 -11.22 2.14
CA ILE A 385 5.47 -12.19 2.98
C ILE A 385 4.25 -11.52 3.62
N PHE A 386 4.43 -10.32 4.18
CA PHE A 386 3.34 -9.53 4.76
C PHE A 386 2.21 -9.27 3.76
N VAL A 387 2.56 -8.81 2.55
CA VAL A 387 1.62 -8.56 1.45
C VAL A 387 0.81 -9.82 1.11
N LYS A 388 1.45 -10.98 0.98
CA LYS A 388 0.77 -12.26 0.69
C LYS A 388 -0.20 -12.64 1.81
N SER A 389 0.27 -12.63 3.06
CA SER A 389 -0.54 -12.98 4.22
C SER A 389 -1.76 -12.07 4.37
N GLN A 390 -1.57 -10.76 4.21
CA GLN A 390 -2.65 -9.78 4.26
C GLN A 390 -3.68 -10.01 3.13
N THR A 391 -3.20 -10.29 1.90
CA THR A 391 -4.09 -10.58 0.77
C THR A 391 -4.91 -11.84 1.00
N GLN A 392 -4.29 -12.91 1.50
CA GLN A 392 -4.99 -14.16 1.83
C GLN A 392 -6.07 -13.94 2.88
N SER A 393 -5.77 -13.19 3.94
CA SER A 393 -6.74 -12.85 4.99
C SER A 393 -7.91 -12.04 4.43
N ALA A 394 -7.62 -11.05 3.60
CA ALA A 394 -8.61 -10.21 2.96
C ALA A 394 -9.55 -11.02 2.05
N LEU A 395 -8.99 -11.89 1.19
CA LEU A 395 -9.79 -12.76 0.32
C LEU A 395 -10.67 -13.72 1.10
N THR A 396 -10.15 -14.27 2.21
CA THR A 396 -10.92 -15.15 3.09
C THR A 396 -12.12 -14.42 3.72
N ALA A 397 -11.88 -13.19 4.20
CA ALA A 397 -12.95 -12.37 4.78
C ALA A 397 -14.04 -12.04 3.74
N LEU A 398 -13.64 -11.63 2.52
CA LEU A 398 -14.60 -11.36 1.44
C LEU A 398 -15.36 -12.62 1.03
N TYR A 399 -14.68 -13.75 0.90
CA TYR A 399 -15.33 -15.02 0.56
C TYR A 399 -16.38 -15.42 1.59
N ASN A 400 -16.05 -15.32 2.89
CA ASN A 400 -17.01 -15.58 3.95
C ASN A 400 -18.21 -14.63 3.89
N TYR A 401 -17.97 -13.34 3.66
CA TYR A 401 -19.03 -12.36 3.45
C TYR A 401 -19.94 -12.75 2.27
N THR A 402 -19.37 -13.14 1.13
CA THR A 402 -20.18 -13.56 -0.04
C THR A 402 -21.03 -14.78 0.24
N ARG A 403 -20.51 -15.75 0.99
CA ARG A 403 -21.27 -16.92 1.41
C ARG A 403 -22.48 -16.58 2.30
N LEU A 404 -22.30 -15.61 3.19
CA LEU A 404 -23.39 -15.18 4.10
C LEU A 404 -24.45 -14.34 3.40
N THR A 405 -24.07 -13.56 2.38
CA THR A 405 -24.97 -12.64 1.69
C THR A 405 -25.57 -13.21 0.40
N GLY A 406 -25.12 -14.38 -0.07
CA GLY A 406 -25.50 -14.95 -1.36
C GLY A 406 -24.89 -14.22 -2.56
N ALA A 407 -23.90 -13.35 -2.36
CA ALA A 407 -23.14 -12.73 -3.44
C ALA A 407 -22.20 -13.76 -4.11
N ARG A 408 -21.83 -13.51 -5.36
CA ARG A 408 -20.90 -14.36 -6.10
C ARG A 408 -19.47 -13.83 -5.93
N PHE A 409 -18.54 -14.75 -5.72
CA PHE A 409 -17.13 -14.48 -5.56
C PHE A 409 -16.36 -15.02 -6.75
N HIS A 410 -15.52 -14.18 -7.36
CA HIS A 410 -14.63 -14.53 -8.45
C HIS A 410 -13.25 -13.94 -8.14
N VAL A 411 -12.23 -14.78 -8.07
CA VAL A 411 -10.85 -14.36 -7.86
C VAL A 411 -9.94 -14.89 -8.95
N ALA A 412 -9.05 -14.01 -9.41
CA ALA A 412 -7.94 -14.32 -10.30
C ALA A 412 -6.65 -13.86 -9.63
N ALA A 413 -5.59 -14.67 -9.71
CA ALA A 413 -4.27 -14.34 -9.16
C ALA A 413 -3.19 -14.94 -10.05
N ILE A 414 -1.95 -14.46 -9.92
CA ILE A 414 -0.81 -15.02 -10.64
C ILE A 414 -0.50 -16.39 -10.04
N ASP A 415 -0.89 -17.47 -10.74
CA ASP A 415 -0.70 -18.85 -10.27
C ASP A 415 0.56 -19.53 -10.84
N ALA A 416 1.26 -18.88 -11.77
CA ALA A 416 2.48 -19.37 -12.37
C ALA A 416 3.72 -18.70 -11.78
N GLN A 417 4.81 -19.47 -11.70
CA GLN A 417 6.12 -18.92 -11.35
C GLN A 417 6.68 -18.16 -12.56
N VAL A 418 6.53 -16.85 -12.57
CA VAL A 418 7.17 -15.96 -13.54
C VAL A 418 8.40 -15.35 -12.88
N PRO A 419 9.60 -15.52 -13.45
CA PRO A 419 10.83 -15.00 -12.84
C PRO A 419 10.73 -13.48 -12.63
N TYR A 420 10.83 -13.07 -11.38
CA TYR A 420 10.77 -11.67 -10.96
C TYR A 420 12.08 -11.25 -10.29
N SER A 421 12.61 -10.10 -10.64
CA SER A 421 13.78 -9.52 -9.99
C SER A 421 13.42 -8.28 -9.20
N MET A 422 13.70 -8.30 -7.89
CA MET A 422 13.55 -7.11 -7.03
C MET A 422 14.52 -5.98 -7.42
N PHE A 423 15.61 -6.28 -8.13
CA PHE A 423 16.59 -5.29 -8.59
C PHE A 423 16.21 -4.66 -9.94
N ASP A 424 15.25 -5.26 -10.66
CA ASP A 424 14.65 -4.72 -11.86
C ASP A 424 13.12 -4.85 -11.76
N PRO A 425 12.49 -4.08 -10.87
CA PRO A 425 11.09 -4.29 -10.47
C PRO A 425 10.08 -3.98 -11.57
N PHE A 426 10.47 -3.21 -12.60
CA PHE A 426 9.62 -2.88 -13.75
C PHE A 426 10.17 -3.47 -15.06
N ASN A 427 10.75 -4.66 -14.97
CA ASN A 427 11.25 -5.38 -16.13
C ASN A 427 10.15 -5.62 -17.15
N THR A 428 10.34 -5.08 -18.37
CA THR A 428 9.35 -5.15 -19.44
C THR A 428 9.04 -6.59 -19.86
N ASN A 429 10.03 -7.50 -19.83
CA ASN A 429 9.81 -8.90 -20.19
C ASN A 429 8.93 -9.60 -19.13
N TYR A 430 9.17 -9.32 -17.84
CA TYR A 430 8.30 -9.81 -16.77
C TYR A 430 6.86 -9.29 -16.95
N MET A 431 6.70 -7.99 -17.21
CA MET A 431 5.37 -7.37 -17.38
C MET A 431 4.63 -7.98 -18.59
N ARG A 432 5.32 -8.20 -19.69
CA ARG A 432 4.75 -8.89 -20.88
C ARG A 432 4.39 -10.35 -20.56
N ALA A 433 5.23 -11.05 -19.81
CA ALA A 433 4.97 -12.44 -19.45
C ALA A 433 3.70 -12.58 -18.58
N VAL A 434 3.54 -11.73 -17.54
CA VAL A 434 2.34 -11.79 -16.69
C VAL A 434 1.10 -11.24 -17.38
N TYR A 435 1.23 -10.29 -18.31
CA TYR A 435 0.13 -9.88 -19.20
C TYR A 435 -0.37 -11.06 -20.04
N ASN A 436 0.55 -11.74 -20.72
CA ASN A 436 0.22 -12.91 -21.55
C ASN A 436 -0.39 -14.04 -20.70
N LEU A 437 0.09 -14.24 -19.46
CA LEU A 437 -0.47 -15.21 -18.54
C LEU A 437 -1.95 -14.90 -18.26
N GLY A 438 -2.27 -13.68 -17.81
CA GLY A 438 -3.64 -13.28 -17.52
C GLY A 438 -4.56 -13.37 -18.73
N TYR A 439 -4.06 -12.99 -19.89
CA TYR A 439 -4.78 -13.12 -21.17
C TYR A 439 -5.07 -14.59 -21.50
N ALA A 440 -4.05 -15.44 -21.46
CA ALA A 440 -4.16 -16.86 -21.80
C ALA A 440 -5.07 -17.64 -20.85
N GLU A 441 -4.96 -17.41 -19.55
CA GLU A 441 -5.82 -18.07 -18.55
C GLU A 441 -7.29 -17.69 -18.72
N PHE A 442 -7.56 -16.42 -19.06
CA PHE A 442 -8.93 -16.00 -19.36
C PHE A 442 -9.47 -16.73 -20.61
N VAL A 443 -8.71 -16.77 -21.70
CA VAL A 443 -9.11 -17.45 -22.95
C VAL A 443 -9.30 -18.94 -22.73
N ALA A 444 -8.47 -19.57 -21.90
CA ALA A 444 -8.59 -20.99 -21.54
C ALA A 444 -9.77 -21.29 -20.59
N GLY A 445 -10.45 -20.27 -20.04
CA GLY A 445 -11.54 -20.45 -19.08
C GLY A 445 -11.07 -20.92 -17.70
N THR A 446 -9.77 -20.86 -17.40
CA THR A 446 -9.16 -21.34 -16.14
C THR A 446 -8.92 -20.25 -15.12
N LEU A 447 -9.09 -18.97 -15.50
CA LEU A 447 -8.73 -17.81 -14.71
C LEU A 447 -9.53 -17.69 -13.41
N TRP A 448 -10.86 -17.66 -13.51
CA TRP A 448 -11.72 -17.32 -12.37
C TRP A 448 -11.92 -18.52 -11.44
N LYS A 449 -11.59 -18.33 -10.16
CA LYS A 449 -11.90 -19.26 -9.08
C LYS A 449 -13.05 -18.71 -8.25
N ASP A 450 -13.94 -19.57 -7.82
CA ASP A 450 -15.12 -19.26 -6.99
C ASP A 450 -14.84 -19.28 -5.48
N LYS A 451 -13.61 -19.62 -5.11
CA LYS A 451 -13.11 -19.66 -3.73
C LYS A 451 -11.63 -19.30 -3.68
N PRO A 452 -11.12 -18.76 -2.56
CA PRO A 452 -9.69 -18.54 -2.38
C PRO A 452 -8.93 -19.87 -2.40
N VAL A 453 -7.83 -19.93 -3.14
CA VAL A 453 -6.91 -21.07 -3.18
C VAL A 453 -5.56 -20.61 -2.71
N PHE A 454 -5.02 -21.21 -1.64
CA PHE A 454 -3.75 -20.83 -1.01
C PHE A 454 -2.71 -21.95 -1.02
N ARG A 455 -3.03 -23.12 -1.60
CA ARG A 455 -2.15 -24.28 -1.82
C ARG A 455 -2.62 -25.07 -3.03
#